data_6c9c8c19dbda64e08247cc572a0d7931
#
_entry.id   6c9c8c19dbda64e08247cc572a0d7931
#
_cell.length_a   1.000
_cell.length_b   1.000
_cell.length_c   1.000
_cell.angle_alpha   90.00
_cell.angle_beta   90.00
_cell.angle_gamma   90.00
#
_symmetry.space_group_name_H-M   'P 1'
#
loop_
_entity.id
_entity.type
_entity.pdbx_description
1 polymer ?
#
loop_
_entity_poly.entity_id
_entity_poly.type
_entity_poly.pdbx_seq_one_letter_code
_entity_poly.pdbx_strand_id
1 'polypeptide(L)'
;MNLVKIKVPDIGDFSDVDVIEVFVSVGDDIEVESPLISLETEKAVMDVPATHAGVVKAVHIKVGDKVSEGSLVVEVEATESASDSRSESTSVASSSATDKSSAAQATPTAIASSYQGEVHQHAKVVVLGAGPGGYTAAFRAADLGLEVTLIERWPVLGGVCLNVGCIPSKALLHAAKVIDDAADMSAHGITFAPPKIDLEKLRNWKQDEVVGKLVKGLSGMAKQRKVNVVHGNGKFVSPHHIEVTADDSSTKVIQFENCIIAAGSEVFNLPFQPDDERVIDSTGALELKDIPENMLVVGGGIIGLEMATVYSALGSKVTIVELTDSLIPGCDKDLVRPLQKRLERQGASIMVKTMVKGMDAKDDGIHVQFEGDKRPESAVYDKVLVAIGRKPNGGVIDADKAGVNVSERGFIETDKQMRTNVNHIFAIGDLVGQPMLAHKATHEAKVAAEVIAGHKRYFDARVIPSVAYTDPEIAWVGLTETDAKAQGIKYEKGVFPWAASGRA
;
A
#
# COMPACT_ATOMS: atom_id res chain seq x y z
N MET A 1 22.16 36.04 19.40
CA MET A 1 22.19 35.12 18.25
C MET A 1 23.20 34.04 18.56
N ASN A 2 22.73 32.82 18.82
CA ASN A 2 23.62 31.70 19.16
C ASN A 2 24.00 30.96 17.87
N LEU A 3 25.27 31.05 17.50
CA LEU A 3 25.83 30.30 16.39
C LEU A 3 26.19 28.90 16.89
N VAL A 4 25.51 27.89 16.41
CA VAL A 4 25.72 26.49 16.77
C VAL A 4 26.54 25.80 15.69
N LYS A 5 27.58 25.07 16.11
CA LYS A 5 28.46 24.28 15.25
C LYS A 5 28.02 22.85 15.22
N ILE A 6 27.54 22.39 14.08
CA ILE A 6 27.14 20.99 13.89
C ILE A 6 28.33 20.22 13.31
N LYS A 7 28.67 19.12 13.95
CA LYS A 7 29.80 18.27 13.63
C LYS A 7 29.33 16.86 13.23
N VAL A 8 30.19 16.14 12.55
CA VAL A 8 30.01 14.70 12.30
C VAL A 8 29.89 13.97 13.63
N PRO A 9 28.80 13.25 13.88
CA PRO A 9 28.62 12.45 15.10
C PRO A 9 29.60 11.27 15.15
N ASP A 10 29.51 10.47 16.22
CA ASP A 10 30.21 9.18 16.31
C ASP A 10 29.75 8.27 15.17
N ILE A 11 30.68 7.91 14.29
CA ILE A 11 30.47 7.06 13.12
C ILE A 11 31.14 5.69 13.29
N GLY A 12 31.44 5.30 14.54
CA GLY A 12 32.13 4.07 14.88
C GLY A 12 33.63 4.08 14.55
N ASP A 13 34.20 2.94 14.25
CA ASP A 13 35.64 2.77 14.00
C ASP A 13 36.11 3.34 12.63
N PHE A 14 35.30 4.18 11.97
CA PHE A 14 35.63 4.76 10.66
C PHE A 14 36.28 6.12 10.79
N SER A 15 37.37 6.31 10.04
CA SER A 15 38.05 7.61 9.87
C SER A 15 38.27 7.88 8.37
N ASP A 16 38.39 9.14 7.99
CA ASP A 16 38.62 9.55 6.59
C ASP A 16 37.55 9.06 5.62
N VAL A 17 36.27 9.21 6.02
CA VAL A 17 35.10 8.80 5.23
C VAL A 17 34.79 9.83 4.16
N ASP A 18 34.50 9.39 2.93
CA ASP A 18 34.23 10.26 1.81
C ASP A 18 32.83 10.89 1.90
N VAL A 19 32.76 12.21 1.69
CA VAL A 19 31.49 12.96 1.55
C VAL A 19 31.02 12.84 0.11
N ILE A 20 29.89 12.16 -0.09
CA ILE A 20 29.33 11.91 -1.42
C ILE A 20 28.24 12.90 -1.80
N GLU A 21 27.61 13.56 -0.82
CA GLU A 21 26.54 14.53 -1.07
C GLU A 21 26.48 15.58 0.04
N VAL A 22 26.15 16.84 -0.33
CA VAL A 22 25.90 17.94 0.60
C VAL A 22 24.52 18.50 0.29
N PHE A 23 23.61 18.45 1.25
CA PHE A 23 22.19 18.76 1.08
C PHE A 23 21.83 20.22 1.38
N VAL A 24 22.75 20.99 1.94
CA VAL A 24 22.48 22.33 2.45
C VAL A 24 23.42 23.35 1.88
N SER A 25 22.93 24.58 1.72
CA SER A 25 23.65 25.74 1.24
C SER A 25 23.54 26.86 2.27
N VAL A 26 24.46 27.84 2.18
CA VAL A 26 24.41 29.03 3.03
C VAL A 26 23.12 29.80 2.73
N GLY A 27 22.32 30.05 3.78
CA GLY A 27 21.02 30.73 3.72
C GLY A 27 19.82 29.77 3.81
N ASP A 28 20.03 28.46 3.75
CA ASP A 28 18.94 27.50 3.92
C ASP A 28 18.43 27.49 5.37
N ASP A 29 17.11 27.39 5.52
CA ASP A 29 16.47 27.18 6.80
C ASP A 29 16.33 25.69 7.01
N ILE A 30 16.93 25.15 8.08
CA ILE A 30 16.96 23.73 8.39
C ILE A 30 16.24 23.44 9.71
N GLU A 31 15.54 22.33 9.73
CA GLU A 31 14.94 21.79 10.96
C GLU A 31 15.89 20.78 11.62
N VAL A 32 15.64 20.47 12.90
CA VAL A 32 16.32 19.36 13.58
C VAL A 32 16.08 18.07 12.78
N GLU A 33 17.11 17.24 12.62
CA GLU A 33 17.11 16.01 11.82
C GLU A 33 17.12 16.22 10.29
N SER A 34 17.14 17.45 9.77
CA SER A 34 17.38 17.67 8.33
C SER A 34 18.74 17.10 7.93
N PRO A 35 18.86 16.34 6.82
CA PRO A 35 20.14 15.81 6.38
C PRO A 35 21.05 16.96 5.93
N LEU A 36 22.30 16.95 6.41
CA LEU A 36 23.30 17.96 6.06
C LEU A 36 24.26 17.46 4.99
N ILE A 37 24.80 16.27 5.16
CA ILE A 37 25.73 15.59 4.24
C ILE A 37 25.48 14.10 4.23
N SER A 38 25.83 13.42 3.13
CA SER A 38 25.94 11.95 3.06
C SER A 38 27.42 11.54 3.05
N LEU A 39 27.71 10.54 3.87
CA LEU A 39 29.04 9.92 4.01
C LEU A 39 29.01 8.51 3.43
N GLU A 40 30.04 8.14 2.67
CA GLU A 40 30.20 6.79 2.13
C GLU A 40 31.34 6.07 2.84
N THR A 41 30.98 5.02 3.59
CA THR A 41 31.97 4.10 4.17
C THR A 41 32.10 2.86 3.30
N GLU A 42 33.11 2.04 3.52
CA GLU A 42 33.27 0.74 2.81
C GLU A 42 32.04 -0.20 2.95
N LYS A 43 31.14 0.08 3.91
CA LYS A 43 30.00 -0.79 4.22
C LYS A 43 28.65 -0.12 4.05
N ALA A 44 28.53 1.20 4.07
CA ALA A 44 27.26 1.90 4.01
C ALA A 44 27.39 3.38 3.66
N VAL A 45 26.28 3.93 3.14
CA VAL A 45 26.05 5.37 3.02
C VAL A 45 25.20 5.83 4.20
N MET A 46 25.65 6.89 4.91
CA MET A 46 24.94 7.45 6.05
C MET A 46 24.80 8.97 5.94
N ASP A 47 23.64 9.48 6.33
CA ASP A 47 23.38 10.90 6.38
C ASP A 47 23.71 11.44 7.77
N VAL A 48 24.35 12.60 7.82
CA VAL A 48 24.60 13.35 9.07
C VAL A 48 23.44 14.31 9.26
N PRO A 49 22.59 14.15 10.30
CA PRO A 49 21.43 15.01 10.53
C PRO A 49 21.80 16.30 11.25
N ALA A 50 20.98 17.33 11.07
CA ALA A 50 21.06 18.58 11.81
C ALA A 50 20.64 18.36 13.28
N THR A 51 21.47 18.75 14.22
CA THR A 51 21.18 18.67 15.67
C THR A 51 20.38 19.87 16.19
N HIS A 52 20.30 20.95 15.42
CA HIS A 52 19.61 22.19 15.77
C HIS A 52 18.91 22.77 14.54
N ALA A 53 17.74 23.37 14.76
CA ALA A 53 17.00 24.11 13.73
C ALA A 53 17.54 25.55 13.63
N GLY A 54 17.49 26.13 12.42
CA GLY A 54 17.86 27.51 12.16
C GLY A 54 18.43 27.73 10.77
N VAL A 55 18.96 28.92 10.53
CA VAL A 55 19.49 29.31 9.22
C VAL A 55 20.98 28.98 9.10
N VAL A 56 21.37 28.26 8.05
CA VAL A 56 22.76 27.89 7.76
C VAL A 56 23.56 29.16 7.42
N LYS A 57 24.61 29.44 8.19
CA LYS A 57 25.49 30.58 7.99
C LYS A 57 26.79 30.24 7.27
N ALA A 58 27.28 29.01 7.47
CA ALA A 58 28.46 28.52 6.77
C ALA A 58 28.39 27.00 6.58
N VAL A 59 28.84 26.53 5.43
CA VAL A 59 29.06 25.10 5.11
C VAL A 59 30.56 24.90 4.97
N HIS A 60 31.13 23.97 5.76
CA HIS A 60 32.58 23.77 5.85
C HIS A 60 33.07 22.55 5.08
N ILE A 61 32.14 21.78 4.49
CA ILE A 61 32.41 20.50 3.81
C ILE A 61 31.80 20.55 2.39
N LYS A 62 32.49 19.93 1.44
CA LYS A 62 32.05 19.77 0.05
C LYS A 62 32.14 18.30 -0.37
N VAL A 63 31.45 17.95 -1.43
CA VAL A 63 31.51 16.60 -2.04
C VAL A 63 32.98 16.29 -2.41
N GLY A 64 33.42 15.08 -1.99
CA GLY A 64 34.79 14.59 -2.18
C GLY A 64 35.75 14.92 -1.03
N ASP A 65 35.32 15.65 0.00
CA ASP A 65 36.11 15.83 1.22
C ASP A 65 36.08 14.53 2.08
N LYS A 66 37.14 14.33 2.84
CA LYS A 66 37.23 13.23 3.82
C LYS A 66 36.97 13.78 5.22
N VAL A 67 36.09 13.10 5.93
CA VAL A 67 35.68 13.51 7.29
C VAL A 67 35.79 12.36 8.29
N SER A 68 35.97 12.72 9.54
CA SER A 68 35.98 11.79 10.68
C SER A 68 35.06 12.34 11.76
N GLU A 69 34.80 11.56 12.82
CA GLU A 69 34.08 12.03 13.99
C GLU A 69 34.58 13.39 14.47
N GLY A 70 33.67 14.31 14.76
CA GLY A 70 33.97 15.66 15.23
C GLY A 70 34.34 16.68 14.15
N SER A 71 34.45 16.29 12.87
CA SER A 71 34.65 17.19 11.74
C SER A 71 33.52 18.21 11.66
N LEU A 72 33.80 19.48 11.49
CA LEU A 72 32.80 20.56 11.42
C LEU A 72 32.06 20.52 10.07
N VAL A 73 30.74 20.37 10.11
CA VAL A 73 29.90 20.30 8.91
C VAL A 73 29.32 21.64 8.54
N VAL A 74 28.52 22.25 9.43
CA VAL A 74 27.88 23.55 9.20
C VAL A 74 27.84 24.38 10.47
N GLU A 75 27.72 25.72 10.29
CA GLU A 75 27.35 26.65 11.33
C GLU A 75 25.93 27.14 11.13
N VAL A 76 25.08 27.03 12.15
CA VAL A 76 23.66 27.37 12.10
C VAL A 76 23.35 28.44 13.12
N GLU A 77 22.65 29.50 12.71
CA GLU A 77 22.07 30.47 13.63
C GLU A 77 20.77 29.93 14.18
N ALA A 78 20.83 29.33 15.42
CA ALA A 78 19.69 28.67 16.04
C ALA A 78 18.59 29.69 16.39
N THR A 79 17.36 29.38 16.00
CA THR A 79 16.16 30.01 16.54
C THR A 79 15.88 29.40 17.92
N GLU A 80 15.86 30.22 18.97
CA GLU A 80 15.64 29.79 20.34
C GLU A 80 14.29 29.06 20.47
N SER A 81 14.37 27.77 20.79
CA SER A 81 13.27 26.96 21.33
C SER A 81 13.69 26.52 22.73
N ALA A 82 12.98 27.01 23.72
CA ALA A 82 13.29 26.92 25.13
C ALA A 82 13.48 25.46 25.59
N SER A 83 14.61 25.23 26.28
CA SER A 83 14.84 24.07 27.12
C SER A 83 14.80 24.45 28.60
N ASP A 84 14.33 23.48 29.39
CA ASP A 84 14.46 23.31 30.82
C ASP A 84 13.48 24.05 31.76
N SER A 85 12.60 23.25 32.36
CA SER A 85 12.55 23.16 33.82
C SER A 85 11.71 21.94 34.26
N ARG A 86 12.36 21.08 35.07
CA ARG A 86 11.72 20.10 35.96
C ARG A 86 10.87 20.80 37.01
N SER A 87 9.68 20.31 37.30
CA SER A 87 9.25 19.89 38.63
C SER A 87 7.77 19.51 38.68
N GLU A 88 7.55 18.32 39.23
CA GLU A 88 6.53 17.83 40.15
C GLU A 88 5.03 18.24 40.01
N SER A 89 4.30 17.16 39.81
CA SER A 89 3.02 16.77 40.41
C SER A 89 2.00 17.86 40.85
N THR A 90 0.82 17.77 40.34
CA THR A 90 -0.41 17.49 41.14
C THR A 90 -1.65 17.30 40.26
N SER A 91 -2.49 16.49 40.76
CA SER A 91 -3.73 15.91 40.29
C SER A 91 -4.87 16.86 39.90
N VAL A 92 -5.74 16.31 39.03
CA VAL A 92 -7.21 16.46 38.94
C VAL A 92 -7.77 17.80 38.44
N ALA A 93 -8.36 17.75 37.28
CA ALA A 93 -9.78 18.08 37.07
C ALA A 93 -10.20 17.81 35.61
N SER A 94 -11.20 16.96 35.48
CA SER A 94 -12.04 16.75 34.31
C SER A 94 -12.62 18.08 33.84
N SER A 95 -12.39 18.41 32.56
CA SER A 95 -13.27 19.34 31.84
C SER A 95 -13.43 18.83 30.41
N SER A 96 -14.68 18.49 30.13
CA SER A 96 -15.23 18.15 28.83
C SER A 96 -14.85 19.20 27.78
N ALA A 97 -14.00 18.82 26.83
CA ALA A 97 -13.81 19.56 25.60
C ALA A 97 -14.80 18.99 24.58
N THR A 98 -15.74 19.80 24.20
CA THR A 98 -16.70 19.58 23.11
C THR A 98 -15.93 19.34 21.79
N ASP A 99 -16.03 18.14 21.30
CA ASP A 99 -15.70 17.77 19.92
C ASP A 99 -16.49 18.68 18.96
N LYS A 100 -15.77 19.51 18.23
CA LYS A 100 -16.29 20.05 16.98
C LYS A 100 -16.13 18.97 15.91
N SER A 101 -17.10 18.04 15.90
CA SER A 101 -17.40 17.19 14.76
C SER A 101 -17.54 18.07 13.53
N SER A 102 -16.64 17.88 12.55
CA SER A 102 -16.92 18.28 11.17
C SER A 102 -18.22 17.58 10.78
N ALA A 103 -19.24 18.36 10.39
CA ALA A 103 -20.52 17.85 9.96
C ALA A 103 -20.30 16.84 8.82
N ALA A 104 -20.33 15.55 9.15
CA ALA A 104 -20.50 14.50 8.18
C ALA A 104 -21.85 14.76 7.49
N GLN A 105 -21.82 14.98 6.17
CA GLN A 105 -23.02 14.99 5.35
C GLN A 105 -23.74 13.67 5.63
N ALA A 106 -24.95 13.73 6.15
CA ALA A 106 -25.77 12.56 6.42
C ALA A 106 -25.94 11.76 5.12
N THR A 107 -25.36 10.57 5.08
CA THR A 107 -25.56 9.62 3.99
C THR A 107 -27.06 9.33 3.91
N PRO A 108 -27.72 9.43 2.74
CA PRO A 108 -29.12 9.10 2.61
C PRO A 108 -29.36 7.68 3.14
N THR A 109 -30.34 7.51 4.01
CA THR A 109 -30.71 6.18 4.51
C THR A 109 -31.28 5.37 3.35
N ALA A 110 -30.65 4.28 2.97
CA ALA A 110 -31.12 3.41 1.91
C ALA A 110 -32.48 2.78 2.29
N ILE A 111 -33.41 2.74 1.34
CA ILE A 111 -34.73 2.13 1.53
C ILE A 111 -34.66 0.71 1.00
N ALA A 112 -34.83 -0.28 1.89
CA ALA A 112 -34.81 -1.68 1.55
C ALA A 112 -35.92 -2.07 0.55
N SER A 113 -35.60 -2.94 -0.40
CA SER A 113 -36.54 -3.53 -1.35
C SER A 113 -37.24 -4.76 -0.77
N SER A 114 -38.39 -5.15 -1.31
CA SER A 114 -39.05 -6.41 -1.02
C SER A 114 -38.85 -7.40 -2.17
N TYR A 115 -38.67 -8.68 -1.87
CA TYR A 115 -38.56 -9.74 -2.87
C TYR A 115 -39.72 -10.72 -2.71
N GLN A 116 -40.40 -11.03 -3.85
CA GLN A 116 -41.54 -11.95 -3.90
C GLN A 116 -41.35 -13.06 -4.94
N GLY A 117 -40.13 -13.16 -5.49
CA GLY A 117 -39.79 -14.18 -6.49
C GLY A 117 -39.48 -15.54 -5.91
N GLU A 118 -39.09 -16.48 -6.76
CA GLU A 118 -38.70 -17.84 -6.39
C GLU A 118 -37.34 -17.82 -5.64
N VAL A 119 -37.25 -18.56 -4.56
CA VAL A 119 -36.02 -18.80 -3.79
C VAL A 119 -35.48 -20.20 -4.15
N HIS A 120 -34.28 -20.24 -4.67
CA HIS A 120 -33.64 -21.46 -5.16
C HIS A 120 -32.79 -22.15 -4.09
N GLN A 121 -32.37 -21.43 -3.06
CA GLN A 121 -31.51 -21.94 -2.01
C GLN A 121 -31.66 -21.12 -0.73
N HIS A 122 -31.55 -21.80 0.42
CA HIS A 122 -31.48 -21.17 1.73
C HIS A 122 -30.07 -21.36 2.31
N ALA A 123 -29.58 -20.36 3.04
CA ALA A 123 -28.30 -20.39 3.74
C ALA A 123 -28.39 -19.69 5.10
N LYS A 124 -27.74 -20.23 6.12
CA LYS A 124 -27.61 -19.52 7.40
C LYS A 124 -26.69 -18.32 7.29
N VAL A 125 -25.55 -18.52 6.65
CA VAL A 125 -24.58 -17.45 6.41
C VAL A 125 -24.22 -17.42 4.94
N VAL A 126 -24.40 -16.26 4.31
CA VAL A 126 -23.83 -15.97 3.00
C VAL A 126 -22.61 -15.11 3.16
N VAL A 127 -21.51 -15.46 2.47
CA VAL A 127 -20.33 -14.60 2.31
C VAL A 127 -20.25 -14.19 0.85
N LEU A 128 -20.27 -12.90 0.58
CA LEU A 128 -20.23 -12.34 -0.78
C LEU A 128 -18.81 -11.87 -1.12
N GLY A 129 -18.10 -12.65 -1.93
CA GLY A 129 -16.70 -12.47 -2.33
C GLY A 129 -15.75 -13.41 -1.59
N ALA A 130 -14.85 -14.05 -2.33
CA ALA A 130 -13.88 -15.03 -1.82
C ALA A 130 -12.43 -14.54 -1.80
N GLY A 131 -12.22 -13.25 -1.61
CA GLY A 131 -10.91 -12.67 -1.29
C GLY A 131 -10.45 -13.06 0.13
N PRO A 132 -9.28 -12.56 0.61
CA PRO A 132 -8.72 -12.91 1.92
C PRO A 132 -9.70 -12.78 3.09
N GLY A 133 -10.48 -11.71 3.14
CA GLY A 133 -11.55 -11.56 4.11
C GLY A 133 -12.64 -12.61 3.93
N GLY A 134 -13.12 -12.79 2.69
CA GLY A 134 -14.27 -13.66 2.42
C GLY A 134 -14.01 -15.13 2.70
N TYR A 135 -12.93 -15.72 2.17
CA TYR A 135 -12.65 -17.13 2.48
C TYR A 135 -12.33 -17.34 3.97
N THR A 136 -11.67 -16.36 4.62
CA THR A 136 -11.41 -16.43 6.07
C THR A 136 -12.72 -16.40 6.85
N ALA A 137 -13.66 -15.53 6.50
CA ALA A 137 -14.98 -15.46 7.13
C ALA A 137 -15.76 -16.77 6.93
N ALA A 138 -15.80 -17.28 5.70
CA ALA A 138 -16.49 -18.51 5.35
C ALA A 138 -15.91 -19.71 6.12
N PHE A 139 -14.58 -19.86 6.17
CA PHE A 139 -13.93 -20.96 6.87
C PHE A 139 -14.11 -20.84 8.39
N ARG A 140 -13.97 -19.64 8.94
CA ARG A 140 -14.19 -19.43 10.38
C ARG A 140 -15.62 -19.69 10.80
N ALA A 141 -16.61 -19.26 10.02
CA ALA A 141 -18.02 -19.54 10.29
C ALA A 141 -18.32 -21.05 10.21
N ALA A 142 -17.77 -21.74 9.21
CA ALA A 142 -17.90 -23.19 9.09
C ALA A 142 -17.23 -23.95 10.25
N ASP A 143 -16.04 -23.53 10.69
CA ASP A 143 -15.32 -24.09 11.86
C ASP A 143 -16.10 -23.87 13.17
N LEU A 144 -16.99 -22.87 13.23
CA LEU A 144 -17.92 -22.60 14.34
C LEU A 144 -19.25 -23.37 14.20
N GLY A 145 -19.37 -24.24 13.19
CA GLY A 145 -20.56 -25.11 12.99
C GLY A 145 -21.71 -24.44 12.22
N LEU A 146 -21.48 -23.28 11.59
CA LEU A 146 -22.50 -22.64 10.77
C LEU A 146 -22.52 -23.21 9.35
N GLU A 147 -23.70 -23.26 8.75
CA GLU A 147 -23.87 -23.58 7.33
C GLU A 147 -23.56 -22.35 6.49
N VAL A 148 -22.55 -22.46 5.61
CA VAL A 148 -22.01 -21.32 4.86
C VAL A 148 -22.13 -21.51 3.37
N THR A 149 -22.66 -20.49 2.68
CA THR A 149 -22.59 -20.34 1.23
C THR A 149 -21.64 -19.17 0.90
N LEU A 150 -20.59 -19.46 0.13
CA LEU A 150 -19.61 -18.51 -0.35
C LEU A 150 -19.87 -18.20 -1.83
N ILE A 151 -20.20 -16.95 -2.15
CA ILE A 151 -20.46 -16.49 -3.52
C ILE A 151 -19.20 -15.84 -4.06
N GLU A 152 -18.70 -16.26 -5.23
CA GLU A 152 -17.52 -15.71 -5.87
C GLU A 152 -17.76 -15.50 -7.37
N ARG A 153 -17.47 -14.29 -7.87
CA ARG A 153 -17.66 -13.95 -9.29
C ARG A 153 -16.64 -14.61 -10.22
N TRP A 154 -15.45 -14.92 -9.72
CA TRP A 154 -14.39 -15.57 -10.49
C TRP A 154 -14.52 -17.10 -10.40
N PRO A 155 -13.98 -17.82 -11.40
CA PRO A 155 -14.03 -19.29 -11.37
C PRO A 155 -13.12 -19.92 -10.30
N VAL A 156 -12.35 -19.08 -9.58
CA VAL A 156 -11.37 -19.50 -8.56
C VAL A 156 -11.51 -18.67 -7.29
N LEU A 157 -11.21 -19.29 -6.15
CA LEU A 157 -11.16 -18.61 -4.85
C LEU A 157 -9.86 -17.80 -4.71
N GLY A 158 -9.84 -16.88 -3.75
CA GLY A 158 -8.65 -16.09 -3.35
C GLY A 158 -8.72 -14.61 -3.68
N GLY A 159 -9.69 -14.21 -4.53
CA GLY A 159 -9.90 -12.81 -4.91
C GLY A 159 -8.67 -12.15 -5.51
N VAL A 160 -8.62 -10.82 -5.48
CA VAL A 160 -7.54 -10.01 -6.06
C VAL A 160 -6.18 -10.37 -5.46
N CYS A 161 -6.06 -10.47 -4.13
CA CYS A 161 -4.78 -10.68 -3.47
C CYS A 161 -4.07 -11.95 -3.93
N LEU A 162 -4.78 -13.09 -4.00
CA LEU A 162 -4.17 -14.37 -4.39
C LEU A 162 -3.94 -14.45 -5.90
N ASN A 163 -4.89 -14.01 -6.70
CA ASN A 163 -4.87 -14.30 -8.14
C ASN A 163 -4.13 -13.23 -8.97
N VAL A 164 -4.33 -11.95 -8.63
CA VAL A 164 -3.85 -10.80 -9.43
C VAL A 164 -3.32 -9.65 -8.56
N GLY A 165 -2.76 -9.96 -7.39
CA GLY A 165 -2.27 -8.95 -6.44
C GLY A 165 -1.06 -9.43 -5.64
N CYS A 166 -1.22 -9.58 -4.32
CA CYS A 166 -0.13 -9.82 -3.37
C CYS A 166 0.74 -11.03 -3.74
N ILE A 167 0.13 -12.16 -4.07
CA ILE A 167 0.88 -13.40 -4.27
C ILE A 167 1.71 -13.37 -5.56
N PRO A 168 1.14 -13.10 -6.75
CA PRO A 168 1.96 -13.00 -7.97
C PRO A 168 2.98 -11.86 -7.91
N SER A 169 2.68 -10.74 -7.22
CA SER A 169 3.62 -9.64 -7.05
C SER A 169 4.85 -10.08 -6.24
N LYS A 170 4.66 -10.77 -5.10
CA LYS A 170 5.77 -11.29 -4.27
C LYS A 170 6.59 -12.36 -4.99
N ALA A 171 5.97 -13.19 -5.83
CA ALA A 171 6.68 -14.13 -6.68
C ALA A 171 7.61 -13.41 -7.67
N LEU A 172 7.11 -12.36 -8.35
CA LEU A 172 7.92 -11.58 -9.30
C LEU A 172 8.99 -10.75 -8.61
N LEU A 173 8.70 -10.15 -7.46
CA LEU A 173 9.67 -9.41 -6.65
C LEU A 173 10.81 -10.31 -6.17
N HIS A 174 10.50 -11.56 -5.78
CA HIS A 174 11.55 -12.53 -5.47
C HIS A 174 12.45 -12.82 -6.67
N ALA A 175 11.88 -13.01 -7.86
CA ALA A 175 12.67 -13.20 -9.09
C ALA A 175 13.52 -11.95 -9.42
N ALA A 176 12.97 -10.75 -9.28
CA ALA A 176 13.68 -9.49 -9.45
C ALA A 176 14.85 -9.38 -8.48
N LYS A 177 14.62 -9.67 -7.19
CA LYS A 177 15.68 -9.64 -6.18
C LYS A 177 16.83 -10.60 -6.49
N VAL A 178 16.56 -11.82 -6.97
CA VAL A 178 17.62 -12.77 -7.37
C VAL A 178 18.48 -12.20 -8.50
N ILE A 179 17.88 -11.50 -9.46
CA ILE A 179 18.60 -10.85 -10.57
C ILE A 179 19.50 -9.73 -10.01
N ASP A 180 18.95 -8.87 -9.18
CA ASP A 180 19.65 -7.72 -8.60
C ASP A 180 20.79 -8.19 -7.66
N ASP A 181 20.54 -9.16 -6.76
CA ASP A 181 21.56 -9.73 -5.87
C ASP A 181 22.72 -10.34 -6.67
N ALA A 182 22.44 -11.04 -7.77
CA ALA A 182 23.48 -11.58 -8.63
C ALA A 182 24.33 -10.48 -9.31
N ALA A 183 23.69 -9.37 -9.71
CA ALA A 183 24.40 -8.24 -10.31
C ALA A 183 25.27 -7.51 -9.27
N ASP A 184 24.73 -7.29 -8.06
CA ASP A 184 25.39 -6.60 -6.95
C ASP A 184 26.63 -7.36 -6.44
N MET A 185 26.66 -8.72 -6.58
CA MET A 185 27.82 -9.54 -6.23
C MET A 185 29.10 -9.22 -7.00
N SER A 186 28.99 -8.51 -8.13
CA SER A 186 30.15 -8.06 -8.90
C SER A 186 31.06 -7.11 -8.10
N ALA A 187 30.49 -6.29 -7.21
CA ALA A 187 31.23 -5.44 -6.29
C ALA A 187 32.07 -6.23 -5.27
N HIS A 188 31.71 -7.49 -5.03
CA HIS A 188 32.39 -8.41 -4.11
C HIS A 188 33.26 -9.45 -4.83
N GLY A 189 33.55 -9.24 -6.12
CA GLY A 189 34.44 -10.08 -6.93
C GLY A 189 33.79 -11.35 -7.50
N ILE A 190 32.45 -11.48 -7.44
CA ILE A 190 31.70 -12.58 -8.06
C ILE A 190 30.88 -12.02 -9.21
N THR A 191 31.29 -12.27 -10.46
CA THR A 191 30.62 -11.75 -11.64
C THR A 191 29.76 -12.83 -12.29
N PHE A 192 28.46 -12.53 -12.44
CA PHE A 192 27.52 -13.31 -13.24
C PHE A 192 27.32 -12.68 -14.61
N ALA A 193 27.11 -13.50 -15.64
CA ALA A 193 26.65 -12.97 -16.91
C ALA A 193 25.20 -12.40 -16.77
N PRO A 194 24.84 -11.40 -17.58
CA PRO A 194 23.45 -10.92 -17.60
C PRO A 194 22.47 -12.08 -17.81
N PRO A 195 21.34 -12.11 -17.08
CA PRO A 195 20.41 -13.22 -17.15
C PRO A 195 19.75 -13.29 -18.52
N LYS A 196 19.56 -14.52 -19.02
CA LYS A 196 18.68 -14.76 -20.16
C LYS A 196 17.30 -15.11 -19.64
N ILE A 197 16.35 -14.18 -19.80
CA ILE A 197 14.99 -14.31 -19.27
C ILE A 197 14.11 -15.04 -20.30
N ASP A 198 13.54 -16.18 -19.89
CA ASP A 198 12.44 -16.86 -20.58
C ASP A 198 11.13 -16.42 -19.93
N LEU A 199 10.49 -15.43 -20.54
CA LEU A 199 9.33 -14.78 -19.98
C LEU A 199 8.12 -15.70 -19.86
N GLU A 200 7.96 -16.65 -20.79
CA GLU A 200 6.88 -17.63 -20.73
C GLU A 200 7.04 -18.58 -19.56
N LYS A 201 8.25 -19.09 -19.33
CA LYS A 201 8.52 -19.94 -18.16
C LYS A 201 8.37 -19.20 -16.85
N LEU A 202 8.78 -17.93 -16.78
CA LEU A 202 8.60 -17.11 -15.58
C LEU A 202 7.09 -16.90 -15.26
N ARG A 203 6.30 -16.62 -16.29
CA ARG A 203 4.83 -16.50 -16.15
C ARG A 203 4.18 -17.81 -15.68
N ASN A 204 4.54 -18.92 -16.33
CA ASN A 204 3.98 -20.24 -16.00
C ASN A 204 4.37 -20.66 -14.59
N TRP A 205 5.63 -20.45 -14.17
CA TRP A 205 6.06 -20.68 -12.80
C TRP A 205 5.22 -19.87 -11.80
N LYS A 206 5.08 -18.56 -12.01
CA LYS A 206 4.27 -17.68 -11.16
C LYS A 206 2.82 -18.17 -11.11
N GLN A 207 2.22 -18.49 -12.27
CA GLN A 207 0.81 -18.83 -12.37
C GLN A 207 0.51 -20.23 -11.84
N ASP A 208 1.26 -21.24 -12.24
CA ASP A 208 0.92 -22.63 -11.98
C ASP A 208 1.50 -23.13 -10.66
N GLU A 209 2.80 -22.80 -10.42
CA GLU A 209 3.52 -23.30 -9.25
C GLU A 209 3.25 -22.47 -7.98
N VAL A 210 2.99 -21.16 -8.12
CA VAL A 210 2.74 -20.28 -6.97
C VAL A 210 1.23 -20.08 -6.79
N VAL A 211 0.58 -19.36 -7.69
CA VAL A 211 -0.85 -19.01 -7.57
C VAL A 211 -1.73 -20.25 -7.62
N GLY A 212 -1.56 -21.10 -8.61
CA GLY A 212 -2.40 -22.29 -8.84
C GLY A 212 -2.35 -23.30 -7.69
N LYS A 213 -1.20 -23.50 -7.05
CA LYS A 213 -1.09 -24.36 -5.87
C LYS A 213 -1.91 -23.82 -4.68
N LEU A 214 -1.87 -22.52 -4.45
CA LEU A 214 -2.62 -21.90 -3.36
C LEU A 214 -4.13 -21.88 -3.63
N VAL A 215 -4.55 -21.64 -4.87
CA VAL A 215 -5.96 -21.75 -5.29
C VAL A 215 -6.51 -23.15 -5.05
N LYS A 216 -5.75 -24.19 -5.45
CA LYS A 216 -6.10 -25.60 -5.17
C LYS A 216 -6.22 -25.87 -3.67
N GLY A 217 -5.29 -25.31 -2.88
CA GLY A 217 -5.33 -25.39 -1.42
C GLY A 217 -6.60 -24.79 -0.82
N LEU A 218 -7.00 -23.59 -1.23
CA LEU A 218 -8.23 -22.94 -0.77
C LEU A 218 -9.48 -23.75 -1.15
N SER A 219 -9.54 -24.27 -2.38
CA SER A 219 -10.66 -25.11 -2.84
C SER A 219 -10.76 -26.40 -2.02
N GLY A 220 -9.61 -27.02 -1.69
CA GLY A 220 -9.54 -28.17 -0.80
C GLY A 220 -10.04 -27.84 0.62
N MET A 221 -9.64 -26.70 1.17
CA MET A 221 -10.07 -26.22 2.49
C MET A 221 -11.57 -25.92 2.55
N ALA A 222 -12.13 -25.33 1.50
CA ALA A 222 -13.58 -25.09 1.38
C ALA A 222 -14.35 -26.40 1.37
N LYS A 223 -13.91 -27.39 0.57
CA LYS A 223 -14.52 -28.71 0.49
C LYS A 223 -14.46 -29.45 1.84
N GLN A 224 -13.31 -29.42 2.52
CA GLN A 224 -13.14 -30.08 3.82
C GLN A 224 -14.10 -29.51 4.88
N ARG A 225 -14.36 -28.19 4.84
CA ARG A 225 -15.29 -27.50 5.74
C ARG A 225 -16.75 -27.53 5.28
N LYS A 226 -17.02 -28.17 4.17
CA LYS A 226 -18.36 -28.24 3.57
C LYS A 226 -18.96 -26.86 3.26
N VAL A 227 -18.11 -25.89 2.95
CA VAL A 227 -18.54 -24.56 2.46
C VAL A 227 -19.13 -24.76 1.07
N ASN A 228 -20.38 -24.34 0.88
CA ASN A 228 -21.03 -24.37 -0.42
C ASN A 228 -20.55 -23.18 -1.25
N VAL A 229 -19.76 -23.44 -2.29
CA VAL A 229 -19.23 -22.39 -3.19
C VAL A 229 -20.18 -22.23 -4.38
N VAL A 230 -20.66 -20.99 -4.60
CA VAL A 230 -21.51 -20.63 -5.73
C VAL A 230 -20.77 -19.60 -6.58
N HIS A 231 -20.52 -19.94 -7.85
CA HIS A 231 -19.88 -19.04 -8.79
C HIS A 231 -20.90 -18.15 -9.49
N GLY A 232 -20.59 -16.86 -9.56
CA GLY A 232 -21.39 -15.85 -10.25
C GLY A 232 -21.35 -14.47 -9.54
N ASN A 233 -21.89 -13.49 -10.20
CA ASN A 233 -22.03 -12.14 -9.69
C ASN A 233 -23.22 -12.04 -8.75
N GLY A 234 -22.96 -11.85 -7.45
CA GLY A 234 -23.99 -11.69 -6.44
C GLY A 234 -24.41 -10.23 -6.26
N LYS A 235 -25.71 -9.96 -6.29
CA LYS A 235 -26.32 -8.65 -6.03
C LYS A 235 -27.50 -8.78 -5.08
N PHE A 236 -27.62 -7.84 -4.15
CA PHE A 236 -28.78 -7.81 -3.27
C PHE A 236 -30.06 -7.49 -4.05
N VAL A 237 -31.13 -8.19 -3.76
CA VAL A 237 -32.48 -7.90 -4.25
C VAL A 237 -33.44 -7.57 -3.11
N SER A 238 -33.07 -7.89 -1.87
CA SER A 238 -33.75 -7.47 -0.63
C SER A 238 -32.84 -7.67 0.58
N PRO A 239 -33.27 -7.29 1.81
CA PRO A 239 -32.46 -7.50 3.04
C PRO A 239 -32.03 -8.94 3.30
N HIS A 240 -32.75 -9.94 2.77
CA HIS A 240 -32.48 -11.36 2.99
C HIS A 240 -32.26 -12.17 1.73
N HIS A 241 -32.13 -11.52 0.55
CA HIS A 241 -32.00 -12.21 -0.72
C HIS A 241 -30.87 -11.64 -1.57
N ILE A 242 -30.03 -12.54 -2.10
CA ILE A 242 -29.00 -12.23 -3.11
C ILE A 242 -29.33 -13.02 -4.38
N GLU A 243 -29.42 -12.33 -5.49
CA GLU A 243 -29.44 -12.92 -6.81
C GLU A 243 -28.01 -13.13 -7.30
N VAL A 244 -27.68 -14.33 -7.74
CA VAL A 244 -26.38 -14.69 -8.29
C VAL A 244 -26.58 -14.97 -9.78
N THR A 245 -25.89 -14.20 -10.63
CA THR A 245 -25.86 -14.38 -12.08
C THR A 245 -24.59 -15.10 -12.47
N ALA A 246 -24.70 -16.32 -13.00
CA ALA A 246 -23.58 -17.11 -13.51
C ALA A 246 -23.10 -16.62 -14.89
N ASP A 247 -21.95 -17.12 -15.36
CA ASP A 247 -21.35 -16.72 -16.64
C ASP A 247 -22.23 -17.08 -17.85
N ASP A 248 -23.05 -18.13 -17.74
CA ASP A 248 -24.05 -18.52 -18.76
C ASP A 248 -25.35 -17.71 -18.70
N SER A 249 -25.35 -16.62 -17.90
CA SER A 249 -26.50 -15.74 -17.65
C SER A 249 -27.67 -16.40 -16.91
N SER A 250 -27.51 -17.62 -16.39
CA SER A 250 -28.51 -18.19 -15.49
C SER A 250 -28.50 -17.47 -14.14
N THR A 251 -29.67 -17.35 -13.53
CA THR A 251 -29.81 -16.66 -12.24
C THR A 251 -30.27 -17.63 -11.15
N LYS A 252 -29.79 -17.43 -9.94
CA LYS A 252 -30.20 -18.15 -8.74
C LYS A 252 -30.37 -17.14 -7.60
N VAL A 253 -31.52 -17.22 -6.91
CA VAL A 253 -31.73 -16.41 -5.71
C VAL A 253 -31.49 -17.24 -4.47
N ILE A 254 -30.64 -16.71 -3.57
CA ILE A 254 -30.27 -17.31 -2.30
C ILE A 254 -30.86 -16.46 -1.18
N GLN A 255 -31.68 -17.08 -0.36
CA GLN A 255 -32.18 -16.48 0.88
C GLN A 255 -31.20 -16.78 2.02
N PHE A 256 -30.94 -15.80 2.89
CA PHE A 256 -29.99 -15.93 3.98
C PHE A 256 -30.54 -15.38 5.31
N GLU A 257 -30.03 -15.92 6.42
CA GLU A 257 -30.27 -15.36 7.76
C GLU A 257 -29.26 -14.23 8.07
N ASN A 258 -27.97 -14.43 7.75
CA ASN A 258 -26.90 -13.45 7.91
C ASN A 258 -26.05 -13.33 6.65
N CYS A 259 -25.50 -12.14 6.38
CA CYS A 259 -24.62 -11.92 5.24
C CYS A 259 -23.33 -11.20 5.68
N ILE A 260 -22.18 -11.64 5.14
CA ILE A 260 -20.91 -10.93 5.25
C ILE A 260 -20.52 -10.43 3.86
N ILE A 261 -20.51 -9.13 3.66
CA ILE A 261 -20.07 -8.48 2.43
C ILE A 261 -18.54 -8.40 2.43
N ALA A 262 -17.90 -9.13 1.53
CA ALA A 262 -16.44 -9.18 1.33
C ALA A 262 -16.06 -8.92 -0.13
N ALA A 263 -16.82 -8.05 -0.83
CA ALA A 263 -16.73 -7.83 -2.26
C ALA A 263 -15.46 -7.07 -2.71
N GLY A 264 -14.62 -6.63 -1.78
CA GLY A 264 -13.29 -6.06 -2.04
C GLY A 264 -13.33 -4.72 -2.77
N SER A 265 -12.33 -4.51 -3.61
CA SER A 265 -12.12 -3.27 -4.37
C SER A 265 -11.70 -3.57 -5.81
N GLU A 266 -11.82 -2.56 -6.67
CA GLU A 266 -11.35 -2.56 -8.05
C GLU A 266 -10.28 -1.48 -8.27
N VAL A 267 -9.56 -1.53 -9.39
CA VAL A 267 -8.58 -0.50 -9.77
C VAL A 267 -9.28 0.83 -10.05
N PHE A 268 -8.58 1.92 -9.78
CA PHE A 268 -9.05 3.25 -10.13
C PHE A 268 -8.43 3.67 -11.47
N ASN A 269 -9.27 3.98 -12.46
CA ASN A 269 -8.85 4.41 -13.78
C ASN A 269 -8.89 5.93 -13.91
N LEU A 270 -7.96 6.49 -14.68
CA LEU A 270 -7.99 7.90 -15.03
C LEU A 270 -9.12 8.18 -16.05
N PRO A 271 -9.88 9.29 -15.91
CA PRO A 271 -11.03 9.56 -16.77
C PRO A 271 -10.66 9.80 -18.25
N PHE A 272 -9.40 10.12 -18.52
CA PHE A 272 -8.84 10.36 -19.85
C PHE A 272 -7.92 9.23 -20.33
N GLN A 273 -7.91 8.10 -19.64
CA GLN A 273 -7.13 6.94 -20.02
C GLN A 273 -7.67 6.34 -21.32
N PRO A 274 -6.84 6.18 -22.38
CA PRO A 274 -7.28 5.54 -23.61
C PRO A 274 -7.54 4.06 -23.40
N ASP A 275 -8.46 3.49 -24.15
CA ASP A 275 -8.67 2.04 -24.26
C ASP A 275 -7.64 1.46 -25.22
N ASP A 276 -6.46 1.16 -24.69
CA ASP A 276 -5.29 0.63 -25.44
C ASP A 276 -4.57 -0.39 -24.58
N GLU A 277 -4.17 -1.53 -25.15
CA GLU A 277 -3.51 -2.63 -24.44
C GLU A 277 -2.14 -2.27 -23.83
N ARG A 278 -1.55 -1.16 -24.24
CA ARG A 278 -0.31 -0.61 -23.69
C ARG A 278 -0.55 0.22 -22.42
N VAL A 279 -1.80 0.60 -22.13
CA VAL A 279 -2.18 1.26 -20.87
C VAL A 279 -2.82 0.23 -19.97
N ILE A 280 -2.06 -0.20 -18.97
CA ILE A 280 -2.39 -1.33 -18.11
C ILE A 280 -2.63 -0.91 -16.66
N ASP A 281 -3.39 -1.72 -15.94
CA ASP A 281 -3.52 -1.66 -14.48
C ASP A 281 -2.55 -2.64 -13.80
N SER A 282 -2.67 -2.79 -12.48
CA SER A 282 -1.85 -3.74 -11.71
C SER A 282 -2.06 -5.19 -12.13
N THR A 283 -3.25 -5.57 -12.59
CA THR A 283 -3.54 -6.91 -13.10
C THR A 283 -2.76 -7.16 -14.40
N GLY A 284 -2.86 -6.23 -15.35
CA GLY A 284 -2.11 -6.30 -16.61
C GLY A 284 -0.59 -6.30 -16.41
N ALA A 285 -0.09 -5.56 -15.42
CA ALA A 285 1.33 -5.59 -15.07
C ALA A 285 1.77 -6.96 -14.53
N LEU A 286 0.94 -7.60 -13.72
CA LEU A 286 1.22 -8.93 -13.17
C LEU A 286 1.03 -10.07 -14.19
N GLU A 287 0.30 -9.85 -15.28
CA GLU A 287 0.27 -10.80 -16.41
C GLU A 287 1.66 -10.96 -17.03
N LEU A 288 2.45 -9.89 -17.05
CA LEU A 288 3.83 -9.87 -17.55
C LEU A 288 3.91 -10.36 -19.01
N LYS A 289 3.07 -9.79 -19.89
CA LYS A 289 2.99 -10.20 -21.30
C LYS A 289 4.29 -9.95 -22.05
N ASP A 290 4.94 -8.83 -21.77
CA ASP A 290 6.19 -8.37 -22.37
C ASP A 290 7.00 -7.54 -21.36
N ILE A 291 8.22 -7.16 -21.75
CA ILE A 291 9.10 -6.25 -21.02
C ILE A 291 9.29 -5.03 -21.93
N PRO A 292 8.59 -3.91 -21.71
CA PRO A 292 8.75 -2.71 -22.51
C PRO A 292 10.14 -2.08 -22.31
N GLU A 293 10.69 -1.41 -23.32
CA GLU A 293 11.95 -0.69 -23.17
C GLU A 293 11.76 0.53 -22.23
N ASN A 294 10.71 1.32 -22.47
CA ASN A 294 10.39 2.52 -21.69
C ASN A 294 9.00 2.40 -21.06
N MET A 295 8.94 2.33 -19.75
CA MET A 295 7.69 2.14 -18.99
C MET A 295 7.42 3.35 -18.10
N LEU A 296 6.19 3.87 -18.17
CA LEU A 296 5.70 4.84 -17.19
C LEU A 296 4.89 4.13 -16.11
N VAL A 297 5.16 4.46 -14.86
CA VAL A 297 4.36 4.08 -13.70
C VAL A 297 3.70 5.34 -13.14
N VAL A 298 2.38 5.43 -13.24
CA VAL A 298 1.57 6.53 -12.69
C VAL A 298 1.08 6.10 -11.32
N GLY A 299 1.62 6.75 -10.27
CA GLY A 299 1.39 6.45 -8.87
C GLY A 299 2.62 5.87 -8.17
N GLY A 300 3.22 6.64 -7.27
CA GLY A 300 4.35 6.25 -6.43
C GLY A 300 3.95 5.53 -5.13
N GLY A 301 2.76 4.91 -5.09
CA GLY A 301 2.32 4.06 -4.00
C GLY A 301 2.94 2.67 -4.05
N ILE A 302 2.61 1.81 -3.06
CA ILE A 302 3.20 0.47 -2.88
C ILE A 302 3.12 -0.36 -4.17
N ILE A 303 1.94 -0.44 -4.81
CA ILE A 303 1.73 -1.27 -6.01
C ILE A 303 2.59 -0.78 -7.18
N GLY A 304 2.61 0.54 -7.42
CA GLY A 304 3.41 1.13 -8.48
C GLY A 304 4.90 0.87 -8.30
N LEU A 305 5.40 1.01 -7.07
CA LEU A 305 6.82 0.79 -6.76
C LEU A 305 7.23 -0.68 -6.79
N GLU A 306 6.35 -1.60 -6.35
CA GLU A 306 6.59 -3.04 -6.49
C GLU A 306 6.73 -3.43 -7.96
N MET A 307 5.85 -2.93 -8.85
CA MET A 307 5.94 -3.19 -10.28
C MET A 307 7.14 -2.47 -10.92
N ALA A 308 7.43 -1.24 -10.50
CA ALA A 308 8.64 -0.54 -10.95
C ALA A 308 9.91 -1.35 -10.64
N THR A 309 10.02 -1.92 -9.43
CA THR A 309 11.13 -2.80 -9.04
C THR A 309 11.21 -4.04 -9.93
N VAL A 310 10.08 -4.71 -10.18
CA VAL A 310 10.04 -5.90 -11.05
C VAL A 310 10.49 -5.57 -12.48
N TYR A 311 9.87 -4.58 -13.12
CA TYR A 311 10.15 -4.25 -14.51
C TYR A 311 11.56 -3.67 -14.70
N SER A 312 12.07 -2.90 -13.72
CA SER A 312 13.46 -2.41 -13.74
C SER A 312 14.46 -3.57 -13.71
N ALA A 313 14.30 -4.53 -12.82
CA ALA A 313 15.15 -5.71 -12.73
C ALA A 313 15.08 -6.60 -13.99
N LEU A 314 13.94 -6.62 -14.68
CA LEU A 314 13.75 -7.32 -15.95
C LEU A 314 14.32 -6.55 -17.17
N GLY A 315 14.75 -5.28 -17.00
CA GLY A 315 15.46 -4.50 -18.02
C GLY A 315 14.71 -3.32 -18.61
N SER A 316 13.51 -2.98 -18.10
CA SER A 316 12.79 -1.75 -18.52
C SER A 316 13.43 -0.50 -17.94
N LYS A 317 13.47 0.58 -18.70
CA LYS A 317 13.72 1.94 -18.21
C LYS A 317 12.42 2.47 -17.63
N VAL A 318 12.36 2.60 -16.31
CA VAL A 318 11.14 2.98 -15.61
C VAL A 318 11.13 4.46 -15.27
N THR A 319 10.02 5.13 -15.58
CA THR A 319 9.70 6.48 -15.08
C THR A 319 8.54 6.37 -14.10
N ILE A 320 8.67 6.95 -12.91
CA ILE A 320 7.64 6.97 -11.87
C ILE A 320 7.14 8.40 -11.69
N VAL A 321 5.82 8.57 -11.75
CA VAL A 321 5.15 9.87 -11.53
C VAL A 321 4.26 9.78 -10.31
N GLU A 322 4.46 10.70 -9.36
CA GLU A 322 3.67 10.78 -8.13
C GLU A 322 3.12 12.22 -7.94
N LEU A 323 1.83 12.31 -7.64
CA LEU A 323 1.14 13.58 -7.44
C LEU A 323 1.59 14.30 -6.16
N THR A 324 1.87 13.54 -5.11
CA THR A 324 2.31 14.06 -3.82
C THR A 324 3.80 14.41 -3.83
N ASP A 325 4.30 14.94 -2.74
CA ASP A 325 5.70 15.39 -2.60
C ASP A 325 6.67 14.27 -2.19
N SER A 326 6.18 13.03 -2.04
CA SER A 326 7.00 11.85 -1.73
C SER A 326 6.37 10.57 -2.26
N LEU A 327 7.20 9.57 -2.50
CA LEU A 327 6.75 8.20 -2.72
C LEU A 327 6.12 7.64 -1.43
N ILE A 328 5.28 6.62 -1.57
CA ILE A 328 4.54 5.94 -0.48
C ILE A 328 3.88 6.95 0.47
N PRO A 329 2.87 7.71 0.00
CA PRO A 329 2.14 8.63 0.87
C PRO A 329 1.64 7.91 2.14
N GLY A 330 1.88 8.51 3.32
CA GLY A 330 1.57 7.92 4.62
C GLY A 330 2.72 7.16 5.30
N CYS A 331 3.87 7.02 4.63
CA CYS A 331 5.12 6.57 5.24
C CYS A 331 6.06 7.76 5.48
N ASP A 332 6.84 7.72 6.55
CA ASP A 332 7.83 8.77 6.81
C ASP A 332 8.94 8.76 5.75
N LYS A 333 9.35 9.96 5.33
CA LYS A 333 10.27 10.15 4.19
C LYS A 333 11.66 9.55 4.41
N ASP A 334 12.12 9.47 5.65
CA ASP A 334 13.41 8.86 6.01
C ASP A 334 13.43 7.35 5.69
N LEU A 335 12.29 6.65 5.86
CA LEU A 335 12.15 5.25 5.48
C LEU A 335 12.05 5.05 3.95
N VAL A 336 11.52 6.02 3.24
CA VAL A 336 11.32 5.95 1.78
C VAL A 336 12.60 6.24 1.00
N ARG A 337 13.47 7.11 1.54
CA ARG A 337 14.69 7.58 0.88
C ARG A 337 15.64 6.48 0.40
N PRO A 338 15.94 5.42 1.19
CA PRO A 338 16.79 4.33 0.72
C PRO A 338 16.26 3.64 -0.54
N LEU A 339 14.94 3.39 -0.60
CA LEU A 339 14.29 2.82 -1.77
C LEU A 339 14.39 3.77 -2.97
N GLN A 340 14.09 5.06 -2.78
CA GLN A 340 14.19 6.05 -3.84
C GLN A 340 15.60 6.08 -4.44
N LYS A 341 16.64 6.17 -3.61
CA LYS A 341 18.05 6.14 -4.04
C LYS A 341 18.41 4.85 -4.79
N ARG A 342 17.86 3.69 -4.37
CA ARG A 342 18.10 2.43 -5.08
C ARG A 342 17.48 2.44 -6.47
N LEU A 343 16.22 2.84 -6.59
CA LEU A 343 15.54 2.95 -7.89
C LEU A 343 16.27 3.91 -8.84
N GLU A 344 16.69 5.07 -8.33
CA GLU A 344 17.46 6.05 -9.12
C GLU A 344 18.82 5.48 -9.58
N ARG A 345 19.54 4.74 -8.72
CA ARG A 345 20.78 4.04 -9.10
C ARG A 345 20.56 2.94 -10.16
N GLN A 346 19.39 2.30 -10.14
CA GLN A 346 18.98 1.35 -11.16
C GLN A 346 18.51 2.02 -12.46
N GLY A 347 18.56 3.37 -12.54
CA GLY A 347 18.23 4.15 -13.72
C GLY A 347 16.76 4.57 -13.81
N ALA A 348 15.97 4.40 -12.75
CA ALA A 348 14.61 4.92 -12.72
C ALA A 348 14.59 6.44 -12.64
N SER A 349 13.68 7.08 -13.39
CA SER A 349 13.38 8.51 -13.29
C SER A 349 12.18 8.72 -12.37
N ILE A 350 12.32 9.56 -11.33
CA ILE A 350 11.25 9.79 -10.35
C ILE A 350 10.80 11.25 -10.39
N MET A 351 9.52 11.47 -10.65
CA MET A 351 8.91 12.79 -10.73
C MET A 351 7.78 12.90 -9.69
N VAL A 352 8.10 13.44 -8.52
CA VAL A 352 7.12 13.79 -7.48
C VAL A 352 6.50 15.17 -7.78
N LYS A 353 5.39 15.54 -7.10
CA LYS A 353 4.62 16.76 -7.35
C LYS A 353 4.27 16.92 -8.83
N THR A 354 4.01 15.80 -9.50
CA THR A 354 3.76 15.76 -10.94
C THR A 354 2.45 15.03 -11.23
N MET A 355 1.58 15.67 -11.98
CA MET A 355 0.29 15.13 -12.38
C MET A 355 0.31 14.76 -13.86
N VAL A 356 -0.29 13.62 -14.20
CA VAL A 356 -0.62 13.28 -15.59
C VAL A 356 -1.89 14.02 -15.97
N LYS A 357 -1.85 14.79 -17.05
CA LYS A 357 -2.99 15.61 -17.55
C LYS A 357 -3.72 14.95 -18.70
N GLY A 358 -3.04 14.14 -19.47
CA GLY A 358 -3.60 13.46 -20.63
C GLY A 358 -2.72 12.33 -21.12
N MET A 359 -3.33 11.41 -21.84
CA MET A 359 -2.70 10.28 -22.52
C MET A 359 -3.33 10.09 -23.90
N ASP A 360 -2.49 9.98 -24.92
CA ASP A 360 -2.91 9.71 -26.30
C ASP A 360 -2.17 8.48 -26.82
N ALA A 361 -2.91 7.45 -27.23
CA ALA A 361 -2.34 6.27 -27.88
C ALA A 361 -2.07 6.59 -29.36
N LYS A 362 -0.81 6.43 -29.79
CA LYS A 362 -0.38 6.61 -31.18
C LYS A 362 0.45 5.40 -31.63
N ASP A 363 0.78 5.34 -32.93
CA ASP A 363 1.54 4.20 -33.48
C ASP A 363 2.93 4.05 -32.86
N ASP A 364 3.56 5.16 -32.48
CA ASP A 364 4.91 5.21 -31.91
C ASP A 364 4.96 5.06 -30.36
N GLY A 365 3.80 4.94 -29.70
CA GLY A 365 3.74 4.77 -28.24
C GLY A 365 2.57 5.52 -27.59
N ILE A 366 2.56 5.53 -26.27
CA ILE A 366 1.62 6.30 -25.45
C ILE A 366 2.24 7.66 -25.14
N HIS A 367 1.66 8.70 -25.72
CA HIS A 367 2.05 10.08 -25.50
C HIS A 367 1.40 10.61 -24.23
N VAL A 368 2.19 10.95 -23.23
CA VAL A 368 1.72 11.39 -21.91
C VAL A 368 2.09 12.84 -21.67
N GLN A 369 1.12 13.64 -21.23
CA GLN A 369 1.27 15.05 -20.88
C GLN A 369 1.33 15.19 -19.36
N PHE A 370 2.24 16.03 -18.87
CA PHE A 370 2.47 16.24 -17.45
C PHE A 370 2.25 17.68 -17.03
N GLU A 371 1.87 17.86 -15.76
CA GLU A 371 1.86 19.15 -15.07
C GLU A 371 2.61 19.01 -13.73
N GLY A 372 3.50 19.95 -13.42
CA GLY A 372 4.32 19.96 -12.19
C GLY A 372 5.64 20.68 -12.39
N ASP A 373 6.54 20.61 -11.40
CA ASP A 373 7.87 21.21 -11.43
C ASP A 373 8.92 20.26 -12.03
N LYS A 374 9.94 20.82 -12.72
CA LYS A 374 11.14 20.09 -13.20
C LYS A 374 10.84 18.80 -14.00
N ARG A 375 9.93 18.85 -14.95
CA ARG A 375 9.47 17.74 -15.76
C ARG A 375 9.49 18.07 -17.25
N PRO A 376 9.52 17.10 -18.18
CA PRO A 376 9.20 17.36 -19.58
C PRO A 376 7.71 17.75 -19.70
N GLU A 377 7.35 18.55 -20.68
CA GLU A 377 5.95 18.88 -20.97
C GLU A 377 5.18 17.63 -21.40
N SER A 378 5.83 16.78 -22.19
CA SER A 378 5.31 15.48 -22.63
C SER A 378 6.45 14.47 -22.85
N ALA A 379 6.09 13.17 -22.81
CA ALA A 379 7.00 12.08 -23.15
C ALA A 379 6.22 10.92 -23.77
N VAL A 380 6.95 10.03 -24.47
CA VAL A 380 6.39 8.85 -25.12
C VAL A 380 6.90 7.59 -24.43
N TYR A 381 6.00 6.65 -24.18
CA TYR A 381 6.30 5.39 -23.51
C TYR A 381 5.75 4.21 -24.30
N ASP A 382 6.43 3.07 -24.24
CA ASP A 382 5.96 1.83 -24.85
C ASP A 382 4.78 1.25 -24.07
N LYS A 383 4.77 1.46 -22.74
CA LYS A 383 3.72 0.98 -21.84
C LYS A 383 3.52 1.93 -20.64
N VAL A 384 2.28 2.08 -20.22
CA VAL A 384 1.91 2.89 -19.06
C VAL A 384 1.15 2.03 -18.06
N LEU A 385 1.66 1.94 -16.83
CA LEU A 385 0.97 1.35 -15.68
C LEU A 385 0.25 2.44 -14.90
N VAL A 386 -1.06 2.33 -14.74
CA VAL A 386 -1.87 3.20 -13.86
C VAL A 386 -2.10 2.51 -12.53
N ALA A 387 -1.46 3.01 -11.45
CA ALA A 387 -1.46 2.44 -10.10
C ALA A 387 -1.78 3.50 -9.03
N ILE A 388 -2.81 4.33 -9.27
CA ILE A 388 -3.18 5.51 -8.47
C ILE A 388 -4.14 5.22 -7.30
N GLY A 389 -4.43 3.95 -7.05
CA GLY A 389 -5.28 3.53 -5.94
C GLY A 389 -6.37 2.55 -6.34
N ARG A 390 -7.26 2.29 -5.38
CA ARG A 390 -8.36 1.33 -5.51
C ARG A 390 -9.68 1.93 -5.06
N LYS A 391 -10.78 1.50 -5.67
CA LYS A 391 -12.14 1.91 -5.36
C LYS A 391 -12.90 0.74 -4.74
N PRO A 392 -13.55 0.92 -3.58
CA PRO A 392 -14.33 -0.14 -2.96
C PRO A 392 -15.59 -0.50 -3.75
N ASN A 393 -15.97 -1.77 -3.73
CA ASN A 393 -17.05 -2.34 -4.55
C ASN A 393 -18.45 -2.27 -3.91
N GLY A 394 -18.67 -1.41 -2.91
CA GLY A 394 -20.00 -1.27 -2.29
C GLY A 394 -21.09 -0.80 -3.26
N GLY A 395 -20.74 0.01 -4.25
CA GLY A 395 -21.69 0.54 -5.23
C GLY A 395 -22.10 -0.43 -6.35
N VAL A 396 -21.44 -1.61 -6.48
CA VAL A 396 -21.72 -2.53 -7.61
C VAL A 396 -22.50 -3.78 -7.23
N ILE A 397 -22.83 -3.95 -5.95
CA ILE A 397 -23.53 -5.11 -5.41
C ILE A 397 -25.00 -4.85 -5.06
N ASP A 398 -25.52 -3.68 -5.43
CA ASP A 398 -26.90 -3.23 -5.15
C ASP A 398 -27.25 -3.32 -3.62
N ALA A 399 -26.31 -2.96 -2.76
CA ALA A 399 -26.44 -3.08 -1.30
C ALA A 399 -27.57 -2.19 -0.72
N ASP A 400 -27.91 -1.11 -1.42
CA ASP A 400 -29.05 -0.24 -1.11
C ASP A 400 -30.38 -0.99 -1.13
N LYS A 401 -30.57 -1.99 -2.00
CA LYS A 401 -31.77 -2.84 -2.03
C LYS A 401 -31.93 -3.67 -0.76
N ALA A 402 -30.83 -3.93 -0.05
CA ALA A 402 -30.85 -4.53 1.27
C ALA A 402 -31.01 -3.52 2.41
N GLY A 403 -31.09 -2.22 2.11
CA GLY A 403 -31.12 -1.14 3.09
C GLY A 403 -29.75 -0.78 3.68
N VAL A 404 -28.67 -1.31 3.09
CA VAL A 404 -27.30 -1.02 3.53
C VAL A 404 -26.86 0.33 2.97
N ASN A 405 -26.37 1.21 3.83
CA ASN A 405 -25.86 2.50 3.44
C ASN A 405 -24.48 2.36 2.77
N VAL A 406 -24.37 2.91 1.57
CA VAL A 406 -23.11 2.96 0.81
C VAL A 406 -22.77 4.42 0.54
N SER A 407 -21.56 4.83 0.87
CA SER A 407 -21.11 6.20 0.58
C SER A 407 -20.91 6.41 -0.94
N GLU A 408 -20.87 7.67 -1.38
CA GLU A 408 -20.57 8.00 -2.79
C GLU A 408 -19.25 7.42 -3.29
N ARG A 409 -18.29 7.18 -2.38
CA ARG A 409 -17.00 6.55 -2.67
C ARG A 409 -17.04 5.02 -2.67
N GLY A 410 -18.20 4.40 -2.39
CA GLY A 410 -18.38 2.94 -2.37
C GLY A 410 -18.03 2.27 -1.04
N PHE A 411 -17.76 3.02 0.04
CA PHE A 411 -17.53 2.45 1.37
C PHE A 411 -18.84 2.15 2.10
N ILE A 412 -18.80 1.12 2.94
CA ILE A 412 -19.87 0.70 3.84
C ILE A 412 -19.38 0.91 5.28
N GLU A 413 -20.06 1.72 6.06
CA GLU A 413 -19.71 1.94 7.46
C GLU A 413 -20.12 0.72 8.31
N THR A 414 -19.28 0.39 9.28
CA THR A 414 -19.52 -0.71 10.22
C THR A 414 -19.21 -0.30 11.66
N ASP A 415 -19.86 -0.96 12.60
CA ASP A 415 -19.49 -0.88 14.01
C ASP A 415 -18.24 -1.76 14.30
N LYS A 416 -17.79 -1.77 15.57
CA LYS A 416 -16.66 -2.61 15.99
C LYS A 416 -16.92 -4.13 15.92
N GLN A 417 -18.15 -4.54 15.71
CA GLN A 417 -18.55 -5.93 15.47
C GLN A 417 -18.66 -6.26 13.98
N MET A 418 -18.26 -5.34 13.11
CA MET A 418 -18.38 -5.42 11.66
C MET A 418 -19.83 -5.40 11.15
N ARG A 419 -20.82 -4.98 11.97
CA ARG A 419 -22.20 -4.83 11.53
C ARG A 419 -22.37 -3.54 10.75
N THR A 420 -23.13 -3.61 9.67
CA THR A 420 -23.61 -2.43 8.95
C THR A 420 -24.78 -1.78 9.71
N ASN A 421 -25.40 -0.78 9.11
CA ASN A 421 -26.68 -0.24 9.61
C ASN A 421 -27.85 -1.27 9.58
N VAL A 422 -27.66 -2.42 8.93
CA VAL A 422 -28.61 -3.54 8.92
C VAL A 422 -28.03 -4.67 9.76
N ASN A 423 -28.63 -4.95 10.92
CA ASN A 423 -28.05 -5.77 11.98
C ASN A 423 -27.55 -7.18 11.60
N HIS A 424 -28.15 -7.84 10.60
CA HIS A 424 -27.79 -9.18 10.14
C HIS A 424 -26.88 -9.14 8.91
N ILE A 425 -26.48 -7.94 8.45
CA ILE A 425 -25.56 -7.74 7.35
C ILE A 425 -24.28 -7.10 7.88
N PHE A 426 -23.16 -7.75 7.62
CA PHE A 426 -21.81 -7.36 8.02
C PHE A 426 -21.02 -6.95 6.78
N ALA A 427 -20.00 -6.12 6.94
CA ALA A 427 -19.06 -5.81 5.87
C ALA A 427 -17.63 -5.85 6.40
N ILE A 428 -16.68 -6.28 5.55
CA ILE A 428 -15.27 -6.46 5.91
C ILE A 428 -14.33 -6.12 4.73
N GLY A 429 -13.08 -5.85 5.04
CA GLY A 429 -12.00 -5.65 4.07
C GLY A 429 -11.98 -4.25 3.46
N ASP A 430 -11.67 -4.19 2.17
CA ASP A 430 -11.48 -2.92 1.45
C ASP A 430 -12.75 -2.04 1.44
N LEU A 431 -13.92 -2.65 1.64
CA LEU A 431 -15.20 -1.97 1.68
C LEU A 431 -15.41 -1.09 2.92
N VAL A 432 -14.75 -1.39 4.03
CA VAL A 432 -15.04 -0.74 5.31
C VAL A 432 -14.05 0.36 5.69
N GLY A 433 -13.10 0.66 4.81
CA GLY A 433 -12.16 1.77 4.99
C GLY A 433 -10.69 1.42 4.83
N GLN A 434 -9.86 2.43 4.97
CA GLN A 434 -8.41 2.31 4.92
C GLN A 434 -7.83 1.74 6.22
N PRO A 435 -6.65 1.09 6.15
CA PRO A 435 -5.94 0.70 4.94
C PRO A 435 -6.58 -0.52 4.25
N MET A 436 -6.50 -0.58 2.91
CA MET A 436 -7.00 -1.71 2.11
C MET A 436 -5.96 -2.84 2.09
N LEU A 437 -5.93 -3.63 3.17
CA LEU A 437 -4.91 -4.65 3.40
C LEU A 437 -5.53 -6.02 3.71
N ALA A 438 -4.97 -7.07 3.11
CA ALA A 438 -5.46 -8.43 3.24
C ALA A 438 -5.50 -8.92 4.70
N HIS A 439 -4.48 -8.62 5.49
CA HIS A 439 -4.42 -9.03 6.89
C HIS A 439 -5.43 -8.27 7.77
N LYS A 440 -5.75 -7.00 7.49
CA LYS A 440 -6.87 -6.29 8.13
C LYS A 440 -8.18 -7.06 7.86
N ALA A 441 -8.45 -7.36 6.59
CA ALA A 441 -9.65 -8.08 6.19
C ALA A 441 -9.78 -9.46 6.85
N THR A 442 -8.68 -10.20 7.06
CA THR A 442 -8.71 -11.50 7.75
C THR A 442 -9.03 -11.38 9.24
N HIS A 443 -8.60 -10.32 9.91
CA HIS A 443 -8.98 -10.07 11.29
C HIS A 443 -10.45 -9.66 11.43
N GLU A 444 -10.94 -8.77 10.58
CA GLU A 444 -12.34 -8.35 10.51
C GLU A 444 -13.26 -9.55 10.21
N ALA A 445 -12.83 -10.44 9.31
CA ALA A 445 -13.53 -11.66 8.93
C ALA A 445 -13.80 -12.58 10.14
N LYS A 446 -12.78 -12.76 10.99
CA LYS A 446 -12.92 -13.56 12.22
C LYS A 446 -13.91 -12.93 13.18
N VAL A 447 -13.85 -11.60 13.35
CA VAL A 447 -14.81 -10.87 14.20
C VAL A 447 -16.23 -11.06 13.70
N ALA A 448 -16.50 -10.81 12.40
CA ALA A 448 -17.83 -10.95 11.82
C ALA A 448 -18.39 -12.39 11.98
N ALA A 449 -17.60 -13.42 11.64
CA ALA A 449 -17.99 -14.81 11.76
C ALA A 449 -18.28 -15.22 13.22
N GLU A 450 -17.44 -14.81 14.16
CA GLU A 450 -17.60 -15.10 15.59
C GLU A 450 -18.81 -14.37 16.19
N VAL A 451 -19.08 -13.15 15.77
CA VAL A 451 -20.29 -12.39 16.19
C VAL A 451 -21.58 -13.06 15.70
N ILE A 452 -21.60 -13.55 14.43
CA ILE A 452 -22.72 -14.30 13.88
C ILE A 452 -22.94 -15.59 14.68
N ALA A 453 -21.87 -16.26 15.12
CA ALA A 453 -21.93 -17.45 15.96
C ALA A 453 -22.30 -17.16 17.43
N GLY A 454 -22.60 -15.91 17.79
CA GLY A 454 -23.05 -15.51 19.13
C GLY A 454 -21.94 -15.13 20.11
N HIS A 455 -20.68 -15.03 19.66
CA HIS A 455 -19.57 -14.61 20.50
C HIS A 455 -19.48 -13.08 20.63
N LYS A 456 -19.07 -12.60 21.78
CA LYS A 456 -18.77 -11.16 22.00
C LYS A 456 -17.35 -10.88 21.49
N ARG A 457 -17.25 -10.40 20.26
CA ARG A 457 -15.99 -10.03 19.61
C ARG A 457 -16.07 -8.62 19.05
N TYR A 458 -14.92 -7.96 18.99
CA TYR A 458 -14.79 -6.59 18.51
C TYR A 458 -13.49 -6.45 17.73
N PHE A 459 -13.52 -5.67 16.67
CA PHE A 459 -12.32 -5.23 15.98
C PHE A 459 -11.78 -3.99 16.72
N ASP A 460 -10.75 -4.19 17.50
CA ASP A 460 -10.12 -3.18 18.37
C ASP A 460 -8.62 -3.06 18.15
N ALA A 461 -8.18 -3.34 16.91
CA ALA A 461 -6.78 -3.23 16.53
C ALA A 461 -6.26 -1.81 16.82
N ARG A 462 -5.21 -1.70 17.64
CA ARG A 462 -4.54 -0.43 17.94
C ARG A 462 -3.77 0.09 16.75
N VAL A 463 -3.14 -0.81 16.00
CA VAL A 463 -2.31 -0.51 14.86
C VAL A 463 -2.46 -1.60 13.80
N ILE A 464 -2.28 -1.22 12.53
CA ILE A 464 -2.30 -2.13 11.39
C ILE A 464 -1.00 -1.92 10.63
N PRO A 465 -0.08 -2.92 10.58
CA PRO A 465 1.19 -2.76 9.88
C PRO A 465 0.99 -2.66 8.37
N SER A 466 1.85 -1.87 7.73
CA SER A 466 1.94 -1.74 6.28
C SER A 466 3.33 -2.13 5.81
N VAL A 467 3.43 -2.73 4.62
CA VAL A 467 4.70 -3.15 4.02
C VAL A 467 4.66 -2.90 2.51
N ALA A 468 5.72 -2.29 2.00
CA ALA A 468 6.08 -2.29 0.59
C ALA A 468 7.18 -3.33 0.38
N TYR A 469 6.93 -4.36 -0.43
CA TYR A 469 7.87 -5.47 -0.66
C TYR A 469 8.85 -5.17 -1.80
N THR A 470 9.28 -3.93 -1.85
CA THR A 470 10.32 -3.43 -2.75
C THR A 470 11.71 -3.92 -2.30
N ASP A 471 12.78 -3.51 -2.98
CA ASP A 471 14.14 -3.73 -2.53
C ASP A 471 14.84 -2.36 -2.38
N PRO A 472 15.16 -1.91 -1.14
CA PRO A 472 14.84 -2.53 0.15
C PRO A 472 13.34 -2.55 0.46
N GLU A 473 12.90 -3.48 1.31
CA GLU A 473 11.55 -3.49 1.85
C GLU A 473 11.35 -2.33 2.82
N ILE A 474 10.13 -1.76 2.82
CA ILE A 474 9.75 -0.71 3.76
C ILE A 474 8.55 -1.19 4.57
N ALA A 475 8.67 -1.18 5.89
CA ALA A 475 7.60 -1.55 6.80
C ALA A 475 7.38 -0.45 7.85
N TRP A 476 6.11 -0.13 8.11
CA TRP A 476 5.75 0.83 9.15
C TRP A 476 4.47 0.41 9.86
N VAL A 477 4.27 0.92 11.07
CA VAL A 477 3.11 0.58 11.89
C VAL A 477 2.81 1.67 12.90
N GLY A 478 1.53 1.97 13.10
CA GLY A 478 1.07 2.93 14.09
C GLY A 478 1.28 4.38 13.68
N LEU A 479 1.50 5.25 14.66
CA LEU A 479 1.63 6.68 14.46
C LEU A 479 2.98 6.99 13.79
N THR A 480 2.93 7.65 12.65
CA THR A 480 4.11 8.16 11.95
C THR A 480 4.56 9.50 12.55
N GLU A 481 5.81 9.89 12.31
CA GLU A 481 6.30 11.20 12.69
C GLU A 481 5.54 12.33 11.99
N THR A 482 5.22 12.13 10.72
CA THR A 482 4.41 13.04 9.90
C THR A 482 3.02 13.24 10.51
N ASP A 483 2.35 12.16 10.91
CA ASP A 483 1.03 12.24 11.54
C ASP A 483 1.09 12.88 12.93
N ALA A 484 2.12 12.56 13.73
CA ALA A 484 2.32 13.14 15.04
C ALA A 484 2.50 14.67 14.95
N LYS A 485 3.30 15.15 14.02
CA LYS A 485 3.48 16.59 13.75
C LYS A 485 2.17 17.25 13.32
N ALA A 486 1.44 16.65 12.39
CA ALA A 486 0.17 17.17 11.91
C ALA A 486 -0.91 17.26 13.01
N GLN A 487 -0.90 16.33 13.96
CA GLN A 487 -1.83 16.25 15.08
C GLN A 487 -1.34 17.01 16.33
N GLY A 488 -0.14 17.59 16.31
CA GLY A 488 0.46 18.27 17.45
C GLY A 488 0.78 17.36 18.64
N ILE A 489 0.96 16.05 18.37
CA ILE A 489 1.32 15.06 19.39
C ILE A 489 2.82 15.18 19.70
N LYS A 490 3.15 15.33 20.99
CA LYS A 490 4.54 15.26 21.44
C LYS A 490 5.03 13.84 21.43
N TYR A 491 6.20 13.59 20.85
CA TYR A 491 6.80 12.27 20.79
C TYR A 491 8.31 12.38 20.99
N GLU A 492 8.92 11.25 21.35
CA GLU A 492 10.37 11.05 21.35
C GLU A 492 10.73 10.08 20.21
N LYS A 493 11.89 10.28 19.58
CA LYS A 493 12.36 9.50 18.44
C LYS A 493 13.68 8.81 18.79
N GLY A 494 13.75 7.53 18.53
CA GLY A 494 14.99 6.76 18.50
C GLY A 494 15.22 6.19 17.11
N VAL A 495 16.43 6.33 16.57
CA VAL A 495 16.83 5.82 15.26
C VAL A 495 17.95 4.81 15.43
N PHE A 496 17.81 3.65 14.79
CA PHE A 496 18.86 2.66 14.68
C PHE A 496 19.21 2.45 13.21
N PRO A 497 20.41 2.84 12.75
CA PRO A 497 20.81 2.65 11.36
C PRO A 497 21.02 1.17 11.06
N TRP A 498 20.37 0.66 10.01
CA TRP A 498 20.52 -0.73 9.58
C TRP A 498 21.96 -1.11 9.25
N ALA A 499 22.76 -0.16 8.75
CA ALA A 499 24.20 -0.35 8.49
C ALA A 499 25.01 -0.72 9.75
N ALA A 500 24.50 -0.41 10.95
CA ALA A 500 25.10 -0.85 12.21
C ALA A 500 24.77 -2.32 12.57
N SER A 501 23.86 -2.94 11.83
CA SER A 501 23.56 -4.37 11.97
C SER A 501 24.42 -5.15 10.98
N GLY A 502 25.25 -6.06 11.47
CA GLY A 502 26.11 -6.91 10.61
C GLY A 502 25.34 -7.88 9.70
N ARG A 503 24.01 -7.75 9.62
CA ARG A 503 23.14 -8.63 8.86
C ARG A 503 22.08 -7.88 8.03
N ALA A 504 22.05 -6.57 8.07
CA ALA A 504 21.11 -5.74 7.30
C ALA A 504 21.79 -5.15 6.06
#